data_a29593fd44dbe918abdabf61e7031d08
#
_entry.id   a29593fd44dbe918abdabf61e7031d08
#
_cell.length_a   1.000
_cell.length_b   1.000
_cell.length_c   1.000
_cell.angle_alpha   90.00
_cell.angle_beta   90.00
_cell.angle_gamma   90.00
#
_symmetry.space_group_name_H-M   'P 1'
#
loop_
_entity.id
_entity.type
_entity.pdbx_description
1 polymer ?
#
loop_
_entity_poly.entity_id
_entity_poly.type
_entity_poly.pdbx_seq_one_letter_code
_entity_poly.pdbx_strand_id
1 'polypeptide(L)'
;MSSNHSADYDVIAVGAGFAGISLSYHLREAGFNVKVFDRASDVGGTWAWNKYPGAATDSESYYYCLTFSKEVLQEWSWSKRYSGWEETQNYLKFVMDKFSLWPMFQLNTEVESAEFDNETGLWNVRTQGGETHTAKYFVSAMGMISQPVLPNYSGQERFQGPIFHSSRWP
;
A
#
# COMPACT_ATOMS: atom_id res chain seq x y z
N MET A 1 -14.10 24.04 27.93
CA MET A 1 -14.16 24.59 26.56
C MET A 1 -13.43 23.59 25.68
N SER A 2 -14.17 22.84 24.90
CA SER A 2 -13.57 21.83 24.00
C SER A 2 -12.86 22.58 22.87
N SER A 3 -11.53 22.57 22.89
CA SER A 3 -10.75 23.07 21.75
C SER A 3 -11.06 22.19 20.57
N ASN A 4 -11.75 22.74 19.59
CA ASN A 4 -12.08 22.05 18.34
C ASN A 4 -10.77 21.89 17.53
N HIS A 5 -9.96 20.91 17.86
CA HIS A 5 -8.76 20.58 17.07
C HIS A 5 -9.25 19.95 15.78
N SER A 6 -9.18 20.72 14.69
CA SER A 6 -9.45 20.22 13.35
C SER A 6 -8.33 19.29 12.95
N ALA A 7 -8.64 18.03 12.66
CA ALA A 7 -7.67 17.08 12.10
C ALA A 7 -7.31 17.48 10.67
N ASP A 8 -6.08 17.20 10.24
CA ASP A 8 -5.62 17.43 8.86
C ASP A 8 -6.38 16.56 7.88
N TYR A 9 -6.68 15.32 8.30
CA TYR A 9 -7.42 14.34 7.51
C TYR A 9 -8.51 13.67 8.35
N ASP A 10 -9.56 13.19 7.69
CA ASP A 10 -10.49 12.30 8.37
C ASP A 10 -9.86 10.93 8.59
N VAL A 11 -9.16 10.41 7.57
CA VAL A 11 -8.51 9.11 7.61
C VAL A 11 -7.08 9.19 7.10
N ILE A 12 -6.15 8.66 7.86
CA ILE A 12 -4.81 8.32 7.38
C ILE A 12 -4.70 6.80 7.29
N ALA A 13 -4.27 6.30 6.13
CA ALA A 13 -3.98 4.88 5.91
C ALA A 13 -2.50 4.67 5.55
N VAL A 14 -1.97 3.48 5.87
CA VAL A 14 -0.61 3.07 5.48
C VAL A 14 -0.66 1.84 4.63
N GLY A 15 -0.14 1.95 3.42
CA GLY A 15 -0.05 0.86 2.44
C GLY A 15 -0.81 1.14 1.14
N ALA A 16 -0.09 1.15 0.01
CA ALA A 16 -0.60 1.41 -1.33
C ALA A 16 -0.79 0.11 -2.15
N GLY A 17 -1.21 -0.97 -1.48
CA GLY A 17 -1.63 -2.22 -2.11
C GLY A 17 -3.12 -2.26 -2.40
N PHE A 18 -3.65 -3.46 -2.72
CA PHE A 18 -5.07 -3.68 -2.99
C PHE A 18 -5.99 -3.11 -1.91
N ALA A 19 -5.65 -3.35 -0.63
CA ALA A 19 -6.47 -2.89 0.49
C ALA A 19 -6.51 -1.36 0.58
N GLY A 20 -5.34 -0.69 0.50
CA GLY A 20 -5.27 0.78 0.58
C GLY A 20 -5.97 1.46 -0.60
N ILE A 21 -5.83 0.93 -1.80
CA ILE A 21 -6.49 1.46 -3.00
C ILE A 21 -8.02 1.30 -2.90
N SER A 22 -8.50 0.11 -2.54
CA SER A 22 -9.93 -0.15 -2.36
C SER A 22 -10.52 0.73 -1.25
N LEU A 23 -9.85 0.81 -0.10
CA LEU A 23 -10.26 1.66 1.02
C LEU A 23 -10.38 3.13 0.61
N SER A 24 -9.38 3.65 -0.10
CA SER A 24 -9.34 5.05 -0.53
C SER A 24 -10.50 5.40 -1.45
N TYR A 25 -10.83 4.51 -2.38
CA TYR A 25 -12.00 4.66 -3.24
C TYR A 25 -13.28 4.79 -2.41
N HIS A 26 -13.55 3.81 -1.54
CA HIS A 26 -14.78 3.78 -0.75
C HIS A 26 -14.93 4.95 0.21
N LEU A 27 -13.85 5.33 0.88
CA LEU A 27 -13.86 6.44 1.82
C LEU A 27 -14.06 7.78 1.12
N ARG A 28 -13.42 7.99 -0.04
CA ARG A 28 -13.65 9.18 -0.85
C ARG A 28 -15.11 9.28 -1.30
N GLU A 29 -15.69 8.20 -1.80
CA GLU A 29 -17.10 8.16 -2.21
C GLU A 29 -18.07 8.42 -1.04
N ALA A 30 -17.63 8.08 0.18
CA ALA A 30 -18.36 8.41 1.41
C ALA A 30 -18.09 9.85 1.92
N GLY A 31 -17.29 10.65 1.20
CA GLY A 31 -17.05 12.06 1.52
C GLY A 31 -15.92 12.31 2.54
N PHE A 32 -15.10 11.32 2.86
CA PHE A 32 -13.96 11.48 3.76
C PHE A 32 -12.75 12.11 3.05
N ASN A 33 -12.03 12.99 3.76
CA ASN A 33 -10.71 13.46 3.38
C ASN A 33 -9.67 12.41 3.78
N VAL A 34 -9.08 11.73 2.78
CA VAL A 34 -8.19 10.57 2.98
C VAL A 34 -6.77 10.88 2.54
N LYS A 35 -5.80 10.44 3.34
CA LYS A 35 -4.37 10.42 2.98
C LYS A 35 -3.82 9.01 3.14
N VAL A 36 -3.07 8.54 2.15
CA VAL A 36 -2.40 7.24 2.17
C VAL A 36 -0.90 7.43 2.04
N PHE A 37 -0.15 6.86 2.97
CA PHE A 37 1.31 6.82 2.91
C PHE A 37 1.80 5.43 2.53
N ASP A 38 2.81 5.37 1.69
CA ASP A 38 3.56 4.14 1.43
C ASP A 38 5.05 4.45 1.22
N ARG A 39 5.92 3.61 1.77
CA ARG A 39 7.38 3.72 1.60
C ARG A 39 7.86 3.31 0.21
N ALA A 40 7.06 2.57 -0.54
CA ALA A 40 7.38 2.20 -1.93
C ALA A 40 7.36 3.42 -2.83
N SER A 41 8.14 3.37 -3.91
CA SER A 41 8.16 4.39 -4.95
C SER A 41 6.95 4.31 -5.90
N ASP A 42 6.13 3.25 -5.77
CA ASP A 42 5.00 3.00 -6.65
C ASP A 42 3.91 2.22 -5.91
N VAL A 43 2.69 2.28 -6.41
CA VAL A 43 1.59 1.47 -5.91
C VAL A 43 1.75 0.00 -6.28
N GLY A 44 1.11 -0.88 -5.51
CA GLY A 44 1.15 -2.31 -5.81
C GLY A 44 1.29 -3.20 -4.59
N GLY A 45 1.74 -2.66 -3.44
CA GLY A 45 1.99 -3.45 -2.24
C GLY A 45 2.96 -4.60 -2.52
N THR A 46 2.53 -5.85 -2.35
CA THR A 46 3.30 -7.06 -2.67
C THR A 46 3.91 -7.01 -4.07
N TRP A 47 3.18 -6.52 -5.07
CA TRP A 47 3.56 -6.48 -6.47
C TRP A 47 4.48 -5.31 -6.84
N ALA A 48 4.61 -4.33 -5.97
CA ALA A 48 5.62 -3.27 -6.07
C ALA A 48 6.99 -3.75 -5.56
N TRP A 49 7.02 -4.71 -4.63
CA TRP A 49 8.24 -5.19 -4.00
C TRP A 49 8.77 -6.51 -4.57
N ASN A 50 7.88 -7.45 -4.93
CA ASN A 50 8.27 -8.79 -5.36
C ASN A 50 8.34 -8.89 -6.89
N LYS A 51 9.46 -8.41 -7.46
CA LYS A 51 9.70 -8.31 -8.90
C LYS A 51 10.71 -9.35 -9.41
N TYR A 52 10.93 -10.42 -8.65
CA TYR A 52 11.84 -11.47 -9.06
C TYR A 52 11.31 -12.25 -10.27
N PRO A 53 12.19 -12.87 -11.09
CA PRO A 53 11.79 -13.62 -12.27
C PRO A 53 10.78 -14.72 -11.94
N GLY A 54 9.64 -14.73 -12.64
CA GLY A 54 8.58 -15.69 -12.43
C GLY A 54 7.63 -15.37 -11.26
N ALA A 55 7.78 -14.23 -10.58
CA ALA A 55 6.81 -13.79 -9.57
C ALA A 55 5.42 -13.65 -10.20
N ALA A 56 4.47 -14.41 -9.71
CA ALA A 56 3.10 -14.48 -10.22
C ALA A 56 2.10 -14.75 -9.08
N THR A 57 0.82 -14.57 -9.37
CA THR A 57 -0.25 -14.92 -8.44
C THR A 57 -0.32 -16.44 -8.25
N ASP A 58 -0.63 -16.88 -7.04
CA ASP A 58 -0.84 -18.29 -6.65
C ASP A 58 -2.32 -18.69 -6.71
N SER A 59 -3.20 -17.71 -6.90
CA SER A 59 -4.61 -17.87 -7.23
C SER A 59 -4.90 -17.33 -8.63
N GLU A 60 -6.02 -17.71 -9.21
CA GLU A 60 -6.38 -17.30 -10.56
C GLU A 60 -6.59 -15.77 -10.63
N SER A 61 -6.16 -15.15 -11.73
CA SER A 61 -6.11 -13.69 -11.88
C SER A 61 -7.45 -13.01 -11.66
N TYR A 62 -8.57 -13.64 -11.99
CA TYR A 62 -9.88 -13.03 -11.79
C TYR A 62 -10.25 -12.85 -10.31
N TYR A 63 -9.61 -13.55 -9.37
CA TYR A 63 -9.75 -13.27 -7.94
C TYR A 63 -9.02 -11.99 -7.50
N TYR A 64 -8.08 -11.51 -8.31
CA TYR A 64 -7.38 -10.25 -8.07
C TYR A 64 -8.13 -9.03 -8.60
N CYS A 65 -9.41 -9.16 -8.92
CA CYS A 65 -10.23 -8.03 -9.35
C CYS A 65 -10.85 -7.30 -8.16
N LEU A 66 -10.76 -5.96 -8.19
CA LEU A 66 -11.51 -5.09 -7.28
C LEU A 66 -12.96 -5.02 -7.77
N THR A 67 -13.88 -5.57 -6.99
CA THR A 67 -15.28 -5.81 -7.40
C THR A 67 -16.22 -4.62 -7.14
N PHE A 68 -15.71 -3.51 -6.64
CA PHE A 68 -16.53 -2.34 -6.32
C PHE A 68 -17.02 -1.57 -7.56
N SER A 69 -16.45 -1.82 -8.73
CA SER A 69 -16.87 -1.19 -9.98
C SER A 69 -17.03 -2.23 -11.09
N LYS A 70 -18.19 -2.17 -11.76
CA LYS A 70 -18.45 -3.01 -12.93
C LYS A 70 -17.56 -2.63 -14.12
N GLU A 71 -17.25 -1.35 -14.26
CA GLU A 71 -16.39 -0.83 -15.33
C GLU A 71 -14.98 -1.42 -15.21
N VAL A 72 -14.43 -1.49 -14.01
CA VAL A 72 -13.11 -2.12 -13.79
C VAL A 72 -13.11 -3.59 -14.21
N LEU A 73 -14.19 -4.32 -13.88
CA LEU A 73 -14.33 -5.72 -14.27
C LEU A 73 -14.51 -5.93 -15.79
N GLN A 74 -15.07 -4.96 -16.48
CA GLN A 74 -15.34 -5.04 -17.93
C GLN A 74 -14.18 -4.53 -18.79
N GLU A 75 -13.45 -3.55 -18.31
CA GLU A 75 -12.39 -2.88 -19.08
C GLU A 75 -11.02 -3.54 -18.92
N TRP A 76 -10.81 -4.30 -17.83
CA TRP A 76 -9.56 -5.03 -17.63
C TRP A 76 -9.68 -6.49 -18.06
N SER A 77 -8.74 -6.93 -18.90
CA SER A 77 -8.63 -8.33 -19.30
C SER A 77 -7.27 -8.88 -18.90
N TRP A 78 -7.27 -9.97 -18.14
CA TRP A 78 -6.05 -10.65 -17.74
C TRP A 78 -5.46 -11.46 -18.89
N SER A 79 -4.16 -11.34 -19.12
CA SER A 79 -3.48 -12.07 -20.21
C SER A 79 -3.26 -13.55 -19.88
N LYS A 80 -3.28 -13.92 -18.60
CA LYS A 80 -2.98 -15.28 -18.10
C LYS A 80 -3.90 -15.66 -16.94
N ARG A 81 -4.08 -16.97 -16.77
CA ARG A 81 -4.81 -17.52 -15.63
C ARG A 81 -4.14 -17.16 -14.28
N TYR A 82 -2.81 -17.12 -14.25
CA TYR A 82 -1.99 -16.66 -13.12
C TYR A 82 -1.13 -15.52 -13.64
N SER A 83 -1.48 -14.30 -13.31
CA SER A 83 -0.79 -13.10 -13.80
C SER A 83 0.55 -12.89 -13.11
N GLY A 84 1.52 -12.39 -13.87
CA GLY A 84 2.78 -11.96 -13.32
C GLY A 84 2.67 -10.67 -12.52
N TRP A 85 3.72 -10.35 -11.77
CA TRP A 85 3.78 -9.15 -10.93
C TRP A 85 3.53 -7.85 -11.72
N GLU A 86 4.08 -7.75 -12.94
CA GLU A 86 3.91 -6.56 -13.80
C GLU A 86 2.44 -6.30 -14.13
N GLU A 87 1.74 -7.33 -14.58
CA GLU A 87 0.34 -7.20 -14.97
C GLU A 87 -0.54 -6.87 -13.75
N THR A 88 -0.26 -7.50 -12.60
CA THR A 88 -0.99 -7.23 -11.36
C THR A 88 -0.74 -5.81 -10.87
N GLN A 89 0.49 -5.31 -10.95
CA GLN A 89 0.80 -3.92 -10.60
C GLN A 89 0.14 -2.94 -11.59
N ASN A 90 0.19 -3.23 -12.90
CA ASN A 90 -0.45 -2.39 -13.93
C ASN A 90 -1.96 -2.34 -13.77
N TYR A 91 -2.59 -3.43 -13.34
CA TYR A 91 -4.01 -3.43 -12.98
C TYR A 91 -4.31 -2.43 -11.87
N LEU A 92 -3.52 -2.40 -10.81
CA LEU A 92 -3.71 -1.44 -9.72
C LEU A 92 -3.50 0.01 -10.19
N LYS A 93 -2.51 0.27 -11.05
CA LYS A 93 -2.31 1.59 -11.68
C LYS A 93 -3.51 1.99 -12.54
N PHE A 94 -4.02 1.08 -13.34
CA PHE A 94 -5.24 1.30 -14.12
C PHE A 94 -6.41 1.74 -13.23
N VAL A 95 -6.59 1.09 -12.07
CA VAL A 95 -7.62 1.48 -11.10
C VAL A 95 -7.36 2.87 -10.52
N MET A 96 -6.09 3.16 -10.16
CA MET A 96 -5.67 4.48 -9.66
C MET A 96 -5.98 5.60 -10.64
N ASP A 97 -5.66 5.38 -11.92
CA ASP A 97 -5.91 6.34 -13.01
C ASP A 97 -7.41 6.52 -13.26
N LYS A 98 -8.12 5.41 -13.41
CA LYS A 98 -9.55 5.40 -13.71
C LYS A 98 -10.38 6.20 -12.71
N PHE A 99 -10.06 6.09 -11.44
CA PHE A 99 -10.76 6.79 -10.37
C PHE A 99 -10.03 8.04 -9.85
N SER A 100 -8.94 8.47 -10.50
CA SER A 100 -8.17 9.66 -10.10
C SER A 100 -7.78 9.63 -8.61
N LEU A 101 -7.25 8.49 -8.14
CA LEU A 101 -6.93 8.28 -6.73
C LEU A 101 -5.56 8.83 -6.33
N TRP A 102 -4.65 9.07 -7.28
CA TRP A 102 -3.27 9.49 -7.05
C TRP A 102 -3.10 10.66 -6.06
N PRO A 103 -3.93 11.71 -6.07
CA PRO A 103 -3.75 12.85 -5.16
C PRO A 103 -3.85 12.48 -3.68
N MET A 104 -4.49 11.37 -3.33
CA MET A 104 -4.59 10.89 -1.95
C MET A 104 -3.34 10.16 -1.48
N PHE A 105 -2.46 9.71 -2.41
CA PHE A 105 -1.32 8.88 -2.09
C PHE A 105 -0.03 9.70 -2.03
N GLN A 106 0.77 9.46 -1.00
CA GLN A 106 2.12 9.97 -0.85
C GLN A 106 3.06 8.77 -0.75
N LEU A 107 3.71 8.49 -1.86
CA LEU A 107 4.69 7.43 -2.01
C LEU A 107 6.08 7.89 -1.52
N ASN A 108 7.04 6.98 -1.44
CA ASN A 108 8.37 7.23 -0.88
C ASN A 108 8.33 7.83 0.53
N THR A 109 7.27 7.51 1.29
CA THR A 109 7.03 8.08 2.61
C THR A 109 6.75 6.96 3.59
N GLU A 110 7.72 6.67 4.45
CA GLU A 110 7.58 5.67 5.51
C GLU A 110 6.97 6.31 6.75
N VAL A 111 5.92 5.70 7.27
CA VAL A 111 5.34 6.07 8.57
C VAL A 111 6.17 5.40 9.66
N GLU A 112 6.70 6.20 10.56
CA GLU A 112 7.53 5.76 11.69
C GLU A 112 6.69 5.38 12.89
N SER A 113 5.67 6.21 13.21
CA SER A 113 4.76 5.96 14.32
C SER A 113 3.36 6.48 14.04
N ALA A 114 2.38 5.87 14.71
CA ALA A 114 1.01 6.34 14.79
C ALA A 114 0.53 6.18 16.23
N GLU A 115 0.25 7.26 16.90
CA GLU A 115 -0.10 7.30 18.31
C GLU A 115 -1.45 8.00 18.50
N PHE A 116 -2.34 7.34 19.25
CA PHE A 116 -3.64 7.94 19.56
C PHE A 116 -3.52 8.83 20.80
N ASP A 117 -3.92 10.07 20.66
CA ASP A 117 -3.98 11.04 21.74
C ASP A 117 -5.37 11.06 22.35
N ASN A 118 -5.48 10.60 23.61
CA ASN A 118 -6.74 10.55 24.34
C ASN A 118 -7.29 11.94 24.73
N GLU A 119 -6.46 12.97 24.77
CA GLU A 119 -6.89 14.32 25.12
C GLU A 119 -7.58 15.01 23.95
N THR A 120 -7.01 14.85 22.75
CA THR A 120 -7.55 15.44 21.52
C THR A 120 -8.52 14.52 20.78
N GLY A 121 -8.46 13.20 21.05
CA GLY A 121 -9.22 12.17 20.32
C GLY A 121 -8.74 11.95 18.89
N LEU A 122 -7.47 12.30 18.58
CA LEU A 122 -6.89 12.23 17.26
C LEU A 122 -5.69 11.27 17.23
N TRP A 123 -5.44 10.71 16.08
CA TRP A 123 -4.19 10.02 15.75
C TRP A 123 -3.12 11.02 15.33
N ASN A 124 -1.93 10.93 15.90
CA ASN A 124 -0.73 11.62 15.50
C ASN A 124 0.13 10.64 14.69
N VAL A 125 0.28 10.88 13.40
CA VAL A 125 1.03 10.02 12.48
C VAL A 125 2.31 10.72 12.07
N ARG A 126 3.46 10.14 12.41
CA ARG A 126 4.78 10.70 12.10
C ARG A 126 5.46 9.90 10.98
N THR A 127 6.01 10.60 10.01
CA THR A 127 6.81 10.02 8.94
C THR A 127 8.30 10.09 9.26
N GLN A 128 9.11 9.24 8.62
CA GLN A 128 10.58 9.28 8.75
C GLN A 128 11.19 10.61 8.31
N GLY A 129 10.51 11.34 7.42
CA GLY A 129 10.89 12.70 7.02
C GLY A 129 10.67 13.78 8.09
N GLY A 130 10.11 13.40 9.25
CA GLY A 130 9.83 14.31 10.38
C GLY A 130 8.52 15.07 10.26
N GLU A 131 7.71 14.84 9.22
CA GLU A 131 6.36 15.39 9.11
C GLU A 131 5.43 14.69 10.10
N THR A 132 4.54 15.45 10.72
CA THR A 132 3.48 14.93 11.58
C THR A 132 2.13 15.37 11.05
N HIS A 133 1.21 14.43 10.95
CA HIS A 133 -0.15 14.64 10.47
C HIS A 133 -1.15 14.12 11.49
N THR A 134 -2.32 14.77 11.58
CA THR A 134 -3.39 14.37 12.47
C THR A 134 -4.57 13.78 11.71
N ALA A 135 -5.22 12.75 12.28
CA ALA A 135 -6.40 12.14 11.68
C ALA A 135 -7.39 11.66 12.75
N LYS A 136 -8.67 11.62 12.40
CA LYS A 136 -9.72 11.02 13.24
C LYS A 136 -9.60 9.50 13.29
N TYR A 137 -9.18 8.90 12.17
CA TYR A 137 -9.02 7.45 12.03
C TYR A 137 -7.67 7.11 11.42
N PHE A 138 -7.06 6.05 11.93
CA PHE A 138 -5.85 5.46 11.38
C PHE A 138 -6.12 4.03 10.91
N VAL A 139 -5.69 3.70 9.69
CA VAL A 139 -5.90 2.38 9.10
C VAL A 139 -4.57 1.77 8.66
N SER A 140 -4.26 0.59 9.20
CA SER A 140 -3.13 -0.21 8.76
C SER A 140 -3.54 -1.11 7.60
N ALA A 141 -3.07 -0.80 6.39
CA ALA A 141 -3.24 -1.59 5.16
C ALA A 141 -1.90 -2.16 4.65
N MET A 142 -0.93 -2.35 5.56
CA MET A 142 0.47 -2.69 5.25
C MET A 142 0.67 -4.10 4.69
N GLY A 143 -0.33 -4.97 4.74
CA GLY A 143 -0.21 -6.36 4.33
C GLY A 143 0.57 -7.23 5.32
N MET A 144 0.66 -8.53 5.06
CA MET A 144 1.30 -9.52 5.94
C MET A 144 2.76 -9.80 5.59
N ILE A 145 3.20 -9.52 4.37
CA ILE A 145 4.54 -9.85 3.85
C ILE A 145 5.32 -8.60 3.41
N SER A 146 5.09 -7.48 4.08
CA SER A 146 5.69 -6.19 3.73
C SER A 146 7.16 -6.04 4.15
N GLN A 147 7.62 -6.83 5.15
CA GLN A 147 8.99 -6.78 5.63
C GLN A 147 9.77 -8.03 5.24
N PRO A 148 10.94 -7.89 4.59
CA PRO A 148 11.81 -9.02 4.32
C PRO A 148 12.44 -9.52 5.64
N VAL A 149 12.42 -10.83 5.83
CA VAL A 149 13.14 -11.48 6.93
C VAL A 149 14.35 -12.18 6.32
N LEU A 150 15.53 -11.72 6.69
CA LEU A 150 16.78 -12.36 6.27
C LEU A 150 17.11 -13.46 7.27
N PRO A 151 17.16 -14.73 6.84
CA PRO A 151 17.57 -15.82 7.72
C PRO A 151 19.05 -15.70 8.06
N ASN A 152 19.40 -16.11 9.26
CA ASN A 152 20.80 -16.18 9.70
C ASN A 152 21.31 -17.61 9.55
N TYR A 153 21.95 -17.92 8.42
CA TYR A 153 22.55 -19.22 8.15
C TYR A 153 24.00 -19.25 8.61
N SER A 154 24.40 -20.32 9.31
CA SER A 154 25.80 -20.56 9.64
C SER A 154 26.62 -20.73 8.36
N GLY A 155 27.68 -19.95 8.23
CA GLY A 155 28.57 -19.97 7.07
C GLY A 155 28.14 -19.04 5.93
N GLN A 156 27.09 -18.27 6.08
CA GLN A 156 26.66 -17.30 5.08
C GLN A 156 27.74 -16.27 4.74
N GLU A 157 28.57 -15.93 5.73
CA GLU A 157 29.70 -15.01 5.60
C GLU A 157 30.85 -15.55 4.71
N ARG A 158 30.84 -16.84 4.41
CA ARG A 158 31.84 -17.49 3.51
C ARG A 158 31.41 -17.51 2.05
N PHE A 159 30.14 -17.22 1.79
CA PHE A 159 29.64 -17.18 0.42
C PHE A 159 30.14 -15.93 -0.29
N GLN A 160 30.84 -16.12 -1.42
CA GLN A 160 31.51 -15.06 -2.18
C GLN A 160 30.64 -14.53 -3.33
N GLY A 161 29.49 -15.15 -3.59
CA GLY A 161 28.56 -14.72 -4.63
C GLY A 161 27.57 -13.65 -4.17
N PRO A 162 26.80 -13.05 -5.08
CA PRO A 162 25.73 -12.11 -4.73
C PRO A 162 24.59 -12.84 -4.02
N ILE A 163 24.05 -12.21 -2.98
CA ILE A 163 22.89 -12.70 -2.24
C ILE A 163 21.75 -11.72 -2.44
N PHE A 164 20.61 -12.21 -2.90
CA PHE A 164 19.41 -11.40 -3.13
C PHE A 164 18.23 -11.93 -2.30
N HIS A 165 17.42 -11.02 -1.80
CA HIS A 165 16.13 -11.37 -1.23
C HIS A 165 15.04 -11.16 -2.30
N SER A 166 14.04 -12.06 -2.40
CA SER A 166 12.98 -11.98 -3.44
C SER A 166 12.25 -10.63 -3.45
N SER A 167 12.02 -10.00 -2.29
CA SER A 167 11.41 -8.66 -2.21
C SER A 167 12.39 -7.49 -2.37
N ARG A 168 13.62 -7.78 -2.73
CA ARG A 168 14.69 -6.79 -3.02
C ARG A 168 15.51 -7.27 -4.22
N TRP A 169 14.80 -7.77 -5.22
CA TRP A 169 15.42 -8.20 -6.48
C TRP A 169 15.94 -6.97 -7.24
N PRO A 170 17.21 -7.03 -7.78
CA PRO A 170 17.82 -5.90 -8.51
C PRO A 170 17.15 -5.61 -9.84
#